data_280c1e3b2a7c5d4f1412e1f365e8f73d
#
_entry.id   280c1e3b2a7c5d4f1412e1f365e8f73d
#
_cell.length_a   1.000
_cell.length_b   1.000
_cell.length_c   1.000
_cell.angle_alpha   90.00
_cell.angle_beta   90.00
_cell.angle_gamma   90.00
#
_symmetry.space_group_name_H-M   'P 1'
#
loop_
_entity.id
_entity.type
_entity.pdbx_description
1 polymer ?
#
loop_
_entity_poly.entity_id
_entity_poly.type
_entity_poly.pdbx_seq_one_letter_code
_entity_poly.pdbx_strand_id
1 'polypeptide(L)'
;EPAERVRERAERLCRRLGGELTETTAKVGGGALPLLELDSFACALEGGDELAARLREGDPPVIARVQEGRVLLDCRTLRDEDCDLIRP
;
A
#
# COMPACT_ATOMS: atom_id res chain seq x y z
N GLU A 1 -10.43 -10.26 2.17
CA GLU A 1 -10.80 -9.00 2.83
C GLU A 1 -11.58 -8.11 1.88
N PRO A 2 -12.75 -7.56 2.28
CA PRO A 2 -13.54 -6.72 1.39
C PRO A 2 -12.83 -5.43 1.01
N ALA A 3 -13.08 -4.94 -0.21
CA ALA A 3 -12.46 -3.71 -0.69
C ALA A 3 -12.76 -2.51 0.20
N GLU A 4 -13.95 -2.46 0.81
CA GLU A 4 -14.32 -1.37 1.71
C GLU A 4 -13.40 -1.27 2.93
N ARG A 5 -12.97 -2.40 3.46
CA ARG A 5 -12.06 -2.43 4.59
C ARG A 5 -10.67 -1.96 4.20
N VAL A 6 -10.23 -2.36 3.02
CA VAL A 6 -8.95 -1.92 2.46
C VAL A 6 -8.98 -0.42 2.24
N ARG A 7 -10.09 0.10 1.72
CA ARG A 7 -10.24 1.53 1.49
C ARG A 7 -10.19 2.32 2.79
N GLU A 8 -10.88 1.87 3.82
CA GLU A 8 -10.88 2.54 5.11
C GLU A 8 -9.47 2.61 5.69
N ARG A 9 -8.72 1.51 5.56
CA ARG A 9 -7.34 1.46 6.01
C ARG A 9 -6.48 2.44 5.24
N ALA A 10 -6.66 2.50 3.92
CA ALA A 10 -5.91 3.41 3.07
C ALA A 10 -6.23 4.87 3.38
N GLU A 11 -7.49 5.19 3.60
CA GLU A 11 -7.90 6.55 3.97
C GLU A 11 -7.26 6.97 5.30
N ARG A 12 -7.24 6.08 6.26
CA ARG A 12 -6.63 6.35 7.57
C ARG A 12 -5.14 6.57 7.43
N LEU A 13 -4.49 5.74 6.63
CA LEU A 13 -3.06 5.86 6.38
C LEU A 13 -2.72 7.17 5.67
N CYS A 14 -3.51 7.53 4.67
CA CYS A 14 -3.32 8.79 3.94
C CYS A 14 -3.43 10.00 4.87
N ARG A 15 -4.42 9.99 5.76
CA ARG A 15 -4.58 11.10 6.71
C ARG A 15 -3.39 11.22 7.66
N ARG A 16 -2.85 10.09 8.07
CA ARG A 16 -1.73 10.06 9.00
C ARG A 16 -0.41 10.47 8.33
N LEU A 17 -0.19 10.03 7.10
CA LEU A 17 1.07 10.25 6.39
C LEU A 17 1.05 11.43 5.42
N GLY A 18 -0.12 11.98 5.17
CA GLY A 18 -0.26 13.08 4.22
C GLY A 18 -0.22 12.64 2.77
N GLY A 19 -0.57 11.38 2.49
CA GLY A 19 -0.58 10.85 1.14
C GLY A 19 -1.91 11.02 0.44
N GLU A 20 -1.99 10.48 -0.77
CA GLU A 20 -3.19 10.51 -1.60
C GLU A 20 -3.76 9.11 -1.75
N LEU A 21 -5.08 8.99 -1.56
CA LEU A 21 -5.77 7.73 -1.76
C LEU A 21 -5.79 7.37 -3.24
N THR A 22 -5.31 6.20 -3.58
CA THR A 22 -5.19 5.75 -4.97
C THR A 22 -5.84 4.37 -5.10
N GLU A 23 -6.70 4.23 -6.10
CA GLU A 23 -7.26 2.92 -6.44
C GLU A 23 -6.21 2.11 -7.18
N THR A 24 -6.12 0.84 -6.84
CA THR A 24 -5.20 -0.07 -7.50
C THR A 24 -5.87 -1.44 -7.61
N THR A 25 -5.20 -2.36 -8.26
CA THR A 25 -5.71 -3.71 -8.45
C THR A 25 -4.69 -4.70 -7.90
N ALA A 26 -5.15 -5.60 -7.05
CA ALA A 26 -4.34 -6.70 -6.56
C ALA A 26 -4.64 -7.93 -7.41
N LYS A 27 -3.60 -8.60 -7.88
CA LYS A 27 -3.74 -9.83 -8.66
C LYS A 27 -3.49 -11.02 -7.77
N VAL A 28 -4.44 -11.93 -7.74
CA VAL A 28 -4.34 -13.16 -6.96
C VAL A 28 -4.54 -14.36 -7.86
N GLY A 29 -3.92 -15.48 -7.50
CA GLY A 29 -3.97 -16.69 -8.28
C GLY A 29 -2.62 -17.00 -8.92
N GLY A 30 -2.53 -18.10 -9.60
CA GLY A 30 -1.30 -18.53 -10.24
C GLY A 30 -1.42 -19.95 -10.77
N GLY A 31 -0.33 -20.46 -11.32
CA GLY A 31 -0.31 -21.78 -11.90
C GLY A 31 -1.20 -21.85 -13.13
N ALA A 32 -2.04 -22.86 -13.19
CA ALA A 32 -2.94 -23.07 -14.32
C ALA A 32 -4.23 -22.26 -14.25
N LEU A 33 -4.47 -21.55 -13.13
CA LEU A 33 -5.69 -20.80 -12.94
C LEU A 33 -5.53 -19.38 -13.48
N PRO A 34 -6.59 -18.78 -14.03
CA PRO A 34 -6.52 -17.38 -14.44
C PRO A 34 -6.33 -16.49 -13.23
N LEU A 35 -5.61 -15.39 -13.42
CA LEU A 35 -5.42 -14.42 -12.37
C LEU A 35 -6.74 -13.69 -12.09
N LEU A 36 -7.07 -13.56 -10.81
CA LEU A 36 -8.19 -12.76 -10.38
C LEU A 36 -7.70 -11.36 -10.03
N GLU A 37 -8.42 -10.37 -10.49
CA GLU A 37 -8.13 -8.99 -10.14
C GLU A 37 -9.10 -8.54 -9.06
N LEU A 38 -8.56 -8.10 -7.93
CA LEU A 38 -9.35 -7.59 -6.82
C LEU A 38 -9.12 -6.10 -6.69
N ASP A 39 -10.20 -5.37 -6.48
CA ASP A 39 -10.10 -3.95 -6.18
C ASP A 39 -9.29 -3.76 -4.90
N SER A 40 -8.37 -2.82 -4.93
CA SER A 40 -7.54 -2.52 -3.79
C SER A 40 -7.30 -1.01 -3.72
N PHE A 41 -6.74 -0.57 -2.61
CA PHE A 41 -6.44 0.84 -2.40
C PHE A 41 -5.04 0.96 -1.84
N ALA A 42 -4.38 2.03 -2.20
CA ALA A 42 -3.03 2.31 -1.76
C ALA A 42 -2.91 3.75 -1.32
N CYS A 43 -1.97 4.00 -0.45
CA CYS A 43 -1.58 5.35 -0.08
C CYS A 43 -0.39 5.75 -0.94
N ALA A 44 -0.53 6.81 -1.71
CA ALA A 44 0.55 7.30 -2.58
C ALA A 44 1.27 8.45 -1.91
N LEU A 45 2.59 8.32 -1.78
CA LEU A 45 3.44 9.32 -1.15
C LEU A 45 4.49 9.82 -2.12
N GLU A 46 4.82 11.11 -2.03
CA GLU A 46 5.94 11.65 -2.77
C GLU A 46 7.25 11.18 -2.16
N GLY A 47 8.27 10.91 -2.95
CA GLY A 47 9.57 10.54 -2.43
C GLY A 47 10.33 9.47 -3.19
N GLY A 48 9.68 8.79 -4.12
CA GLY A 48 10.33 7.84 -5.02
C GLY A 48 11.15 6.75 -4.32
N ASP A 49 12.25 6.35 -4.96
CA ASP A 49 13.09 5.23 -4.49
C ASP A 49 13.68 5.47 -3.10
N GLU A 50 14.01 6.70 -2.80
CA GLU A 50 14.61 7.03 -1.51
C GLU A 50 13.63 6.78 -0.36
N LEU A 51 12.39 7.18 -0.53
CA LEU A 51 11.37 6.94 0.48
C LEU A 51 11.07 5.45 0.60
N ALA A 52 11.00 4.73 -0.53
CA ALA A 52 10.77 3.29 -0.52
C ALA A 52 11.88 2.56 0.24
N ALA A 53 13.12 2.97 0.06
CA ALA A 53 14.25 2.38 0.77
C ALA A 53 14.15 2.62 2.28
N ARG A 54 13.77 3.82 2.68
CA ARG A 54 13.61 4.13 4.11
C ARG A 54 12.49 3.32 4.75
N LEU A 55 11.40 3.12 4.03
CA LEU A 55 10.28 2.31 4.54
C LEU A 55 10.69 0.85 4.69
N ARG A 56 11.49 0.33 3.77
CA ARG A 56 11.96 -1.05 3.83
C ARG A 56 12.92 -1.27 5.00
N GLU A 57 13.71 -0.26 5.35
CA GLU A 57 14.66 -0.33 6.44
C GLU A 57 14.04 -0.06 7.80
N GLY A 58 12.79 0.35 7.84
CA GLY A 58 12.10 0.66 9.09
C GLY A 58 11.66 -0.57 9.86
N ASP A 59 11.07 -0.33 11.01
CA ASP A 59 10.54 -1.39 11.87
C ASP A 59 9.08 -1.07 12.21
N PRO A 60 8.11 -1.82 11.67
CA PRO A 60 8.30 -2.97 10.77
C PRO A 60 8.71 -2.54 9.37
N PRO A 61 9.44 -3.40 8.64
CA PRO A 61 9.80 -3.07 7.26
C PRO A 61 8.56 -3.05 6.37
N VAL A 62 8.48 -2.07 5.51
CA VAL A 62 7.36 -1.91 4.58
C VAL A 62 7.89 -1.98 3.17
N ILE A 63 7.32 -2.90 2.39
CA ILE A 63 7.68 -3.03 0.98
C ILE A 63 6.63 -2.27 0.18
N ALA A 64 7.10 -1.26 -0.54
CA ALA A 64 6.23 -0.40 -1.33
C ALA A 64 6.65 -0.45 -2.79
N ARG A 65 5.70 -0.12 -3.67
CA ARG A 65 6.00 -0.01 -5.09
C ARG A 65 6.32 1.43 -5.41
N VAL A 66 7.25 1.64 -6.34
CA VAL A 66 7.52 2.97 -6.86
C VAL A 66 6.93 3.05 -8.27
N GLN A 67 6.07 4.01 -8.50
CA GLN A 67 5.41 4.18 -9.77
C GLN A 67 5.30 5.67 -10.08
N GLU A 68 5.85 6.09 -11.20
CA GLU A 68 5.83 7.48 -11.63
C GLU A 68 6.41 8.45 -10.58
N GLY A 69 7.45 8.01 -9.88
CA GLY A 69 8.10 8.82 -8.86
C GLY A 69 7.36 8.88 -7.53
N ARG A 70 6.28 8.12 -7.40
CA ARG A 70 5.49 8.06 -6.17
C ARG A 70 5.62 6.69 -5.54
N VAL A 71 5.58 6.66 -4.21
CA VAL A 71 5.62 5.43 -3.44
C VAL A 71 4.19 5.00 -3.14
N LEU A 72 3.83 3.78 -3.53
CA LEU A 72 2.50 3.24 -3.29
C LEU A 72 2.53 2.19 -2.18
N LEU A 73 1.82 2.46 -1.11
CA LEU A 73 1.65 1.54 0.00
C LEU A 73 0.34 0.81 -0.17
N ASP A 74 0.41 -0.43 -0.66
CA ASP A 74 -0.79 -1.22 -0.93
C ASP A 74 -1.40 -1.70 0.38
N CYS A 75 -2.57 -1.16 0.69
CA CYS A 75 -3.20 -1.42 1.97
C CYS A 75 -3.87 -2.79 2.08
N ARG A 76 -3.97 -3.53 0.97
CA ARG A 76 -4.46 -4.91 1.05
C ARG A 76 -3.45 -5.83 1.73
N THR A 77 -2.17 -5.54 1.58
CA THR A 77 -1.11 -6.33 2.18
C THR A 77 -0.70 -5.86 3.57
N LEU A 78 -1.23 -4.72 4.01
CA LEU A 78 -0.92 -4.16 5.32
C LEU A 78 -2.06 -4.46 6.30
N ARG A 79 -1.71 -4.70 7.55
CA ARG A 79 -2.69 -4.86 8.62
C ARG A 79 -2.93 -3.51 9.28
N ASP A 80 -4.08 -3.37 9.96
CA ASP A 80 -4.42 -2.12 10.64
C ASP A 80 -3.33 -1.68 11.62
N GLU A 81 -2.77 -2.62 12.36
CA GLU A 81 -1.70 -2.34 13.32
C GLU A 81 -0.42 -1.88 12.64
N ASP A 82 -0.14 -2.39 11.44
CA ASP A 82 1.04 -1.98 10.68
C ASP A 82 0.90 -0.52 10.25
N CYS A 83 -0.31 -0.10 9.87
CA CYS A 83 -0.56 1.27 9.45
C CYS A 83 -0.25 2.29 10.54
N ASP A 84 -0.44 1.91 11.80
CA ASP A 84 -0.16 2.80 12.93
C ASP A 84 1.33 2.90 13.24
N LEU A 85 2.12 1.94 12.76
CA LEU A 85 3.56 1.87 13.02
C LEU A 85 4.42 2.45 11.90
N ILE A 86 3.84 2.62 10.71
CA ILE A 86 4.60 3.14 9.56
C ILE A 86 5.01 4.58 9.78
N ARG A 87 6.30 4.84 9.56
CA ARG A 87 6.87 6.20 9.64
C ARG A 87 7.73 6.43 8.40
N PRO A 88 7.36 7.40 7.58
CA PRO A 88 8.13 7.71 6.38
C PRO A 88 9.49 8.31 6.71
#